data_ec89990d719729eb5d9ee057dd410a37
#
_entry.id   ec89990d719729eb5d9ee057dd410a37
#
_cell.length_a   1.000
_cell.length_b   1.000
_cell.length_c   1.000
_cell.angle_alpha   90.00
_cell.angle_beta   90.00
_cell.angle_gamma   90.00
#
_symmetry.space_group_name_H-M   'P 1'
#
loop_
_entity.id
_entity.type
_entity.pdbx_description
1 polymer ?
#
loop_
_entity_poly.entity_id
_entity_poly.type
_entity_poly.pdbx_seq_one_letter_code
_entity_poly.pdbx_strand_id
1 'polypeptide(L)'
;MSRRTPRLFATALAAGVLLLGGCAEKTSTDTPAAGGSGGAFPATVGKLTLDKRPEKIVSLSPTSTEMLFAIGAGKQVTAVDDQSNYPPEAPRTDLSGYQPNAEAVASRNPDLVVISDNLNKIADQLVALKIPVLQIPAAATLDDTYRQLTDLGTLTGHRSEADAVVQKMKDDITALTKDLPKRTEKPTYYHELGPELYTATSKTFIGTIYALAGLENIADASDADGKNGGYPQLSQEVIVKANPDFVFLSDTKCCKQSADTVKARSGWSGITAVKNNQIVELDDDIASRWGPRVVDLLKVIVDATAKVPA
;
A
#
# COMPACT_ATOMS: atom_id res chain seq x y z
N MET A 1 -40.00 -57.98 -33.73
CA MET A 1 -41.13 -57.51 -34.57
C MET A 1 -40.72 -56.16 -35.07
N SER A 2 -40.15 -56.13 -36.27
CA SER A 2 -40.80 -55.87 -37.59
C SER A 2 -41.19 -54.43 -37.74
N ARG A 3 -40.59 -53.75 -38.56
CA ARG A 3 -40.44 -53.51 -40.00
C ARG A 3 -40.57 -51.96 -40.19
N ARG A 4 -39.84 -51.33 -40.90
CA ARG A 4 -39.43 -51.20 -42.31
C ARG A 4 -39.55 -49.71 -42.74
N THR A 5 -38.51 -49.21 -43.25
CA THR A 5 -38.38 -48.12 -44.25
C THR A 5 -39.32 -48.30 -45.43
N PRO A 6 -39.48 -47.41 -46.41
CA PRO A 6 -38.43 -46.76 -47.18
C PRO A 6 -38.75 -45.42 -47.89
N ARG A 7 -37.68 -44.77 -48.44
CA ARG A 7 -37.45 -44.30 -49.84
C ARG A 7 -38.40 -43.18 -50.39
N LEU A 8 -38.06 -42.30 -51.25
CA LEU A 8 -36.98 -42.08 -52.26
C LEU A 8 -37.32 -40.78 -53.05
N PHE A 9 -36.29 -40.26 -53.73
CA PHE A 9 -36.27 -39.50 -55.02
C PHE A 9 -36.56 -37.97 -54.95
N ALA A 10 -35.73 -37.14 -55.39
CA ALA A 10 -34.75 -37.04 -56.48
C ALA A 10 -35.13 -35.91 -57.44
N THR A 11 -34.10 -35.33 -57.96
CA THR A 11 -33.85 -34.61 -59.25
C THR A 11 -34.19 -33.15 -59.24
N ALA A 12 -33.29 -32.25 -59.55
CA ALA A 12 -32.18 -32.08 -60.47
C ALA A 12 -32.45 -30.91 -61.41
N LEU A 13 -31.36 -30.30 -61.85
CA LEU A 13 -31.10 -29.46 -63.07
C LEU A 13 -31.41 -27.95 -62.86
N ALA A 14 -30.62 -27.06 -63.26
CA ALA A 14 -29.31 -26.91 -63.94
C ALA A 14 -29.12 -25.45 -64.31
N ALA A 15 -27.91 -25.07 -64.29
CA ALA A 15 -27.19 -24.18 -65.19
C ALA A 15 -27.57 -22.70 -65.33
N GLY A 16 -26.58 -21.86 -65.20
CA GLY A 16 -26.53 -20.48 -65.69
C GLY A 16 -25.24 -19.79 -65.28
N VAL A 17 -24.23 -19.97 -66.13
CA VAL A 17 -22.92 -19.27 -66.12
C VAL A 17 -23.12 -17.81 -66.40
N LEU A 18 -22.39 -16.90 -65.73
CA LEU A 18 -21.63 -15.85 -66.40
C LEU A 18 -20.66 -15.15 -65.42
N LEU A 19 -19.42 -15.18 -65.80
CA LEU A 19 -18.26 -14.50 -65.28
C LEU A 19 -18.38 -12.99 -65.40
N LEU A 20 -18.03 -12.25 -64.36
CA LEU A 20 -17.40 -10.94 -64.48
C LEU A 20 -16.48 -10.74 -63.29
N GLY A 21 -15.20 -10.55 -63.56
CA GLY A 21 -14.16 -10.33 -62.61
C GLY A 21 -14.28 -8.99 -61.89
N GLY A 22 -13.98 -9.01 -60.65
CA GLY A 22 -13.75 -7.84 -59.83
C GLY A 22 -12.66 -8.19 -58.84
N CYS A 23 -11.47 -7.66 -58.99
CA CYS A 23 -10.43 -7.67 -58.00
C CYS A 23 -10.96 -7.00 -56.74
N ALA A 24 -11.21 -7.77 -55.70
CA ALA A 24 -11.39 -7.27 -54.34
C ALA A 24 -10.11 -7.51 -53.61
N GLU A 25 -9.42 -6.45 -53.35
CA GLU A 25 -8.33 -6.31 -52.42
C GLU A 25 -8.73 -6.94 -51.08
N LYS A 26 -7.97 -7.95 -50.64
CA LYS A 26 -8.06 -8.49 -49.28
C LYS A 26 -7.53 -7.40 -48.34
N THR A 27 -8.41 -6.57 -47.82
CA THR A 27 -8.18 -5.88 -46.57
C THR A 27 -8.20 -6.95 -45.48
N SER A 28 -7.02 -7.38 -45.07
CA SER A 28 -6.82 -8.09 -43.81
C SER A 28 -7.26 -7.14 -42.69
N THR A 29 -8.46 -7.34 -42.18
CA THR A 29 -8.82 -6.84 -40.88
C THR A 29 -8.02 -7.66 -39.87
N ASP A 30 -6.83 -7.16 -39.58
CA ASP A 30 -6.16 -7.54 -38.33
C ASP A 30 -7.08 -7.12 -37.20
N THR A 31 -7.84 -8.05 -36.69
CA THR A 31 -8.45 -7.95 -35.37
C THR A 31 -7.29 -7.86 -34.39
N PRO A 32 -7.12 -6.75 -33.65
CA PRO A 32 -6.11 -6.73 -32.62
C PRO A 32 -6.46 -7.85 -31.63
N ALA A 33 -5.55 -8.79 -31.48
CA ALA A 33 -5.59 -9.72 -30.36
C ALA A 33 -5.84 -8.90 -29.11
N ALA A 34 -6.81 -9.32 -28.28
CA ALA A 34 -7.04 -8.79 -26.95
C ALA A 34 -5.75 -8.94 -26.12
N GLY A 35 -4.84 -8.00 -26.30
CA GLY A 35 -3.68 -7.78 -25.47
C GLY A 35 -4.18 -7.18 -24.18
N GLY A 36 -3.72 -7.70 -23.06
CA GLY A 36 -4.06 -7.30 -21.72
C GLY A 36 -4.13 -5.79 -21.54
N SER A 37 -4.93 -5.35 -20.58
CA SER A 37 -5.22 -3.98 -20.17
C SER A 37 -3.98 -3.21 -19.67
N GLY A 38 -2.95 -3.12 -20.49
CA GLY A 38 -1.79 -2.24 -20.26
C GLY A 38 -2.23 -0.79 -20.50
N GLY A 39 -2.04 0.09 -19.51
CA GLY A 39 -2.35 1.50 -19.65
C GLY A 39 -1.71 2.10 -20.90
N ALA A 40 -2.40 3.07 -21.51
CA ALA A 40 -1.90 3.76 -22.70
C ALA A 40 -0.68 4.61 -22.35
N PHE A 41 0.34 4.57 -23.20
CA PHE A 41 1.49 5.46 -23.13
C PHE A 41 1.45 6.46 -24.31
N PRO A 42 1.95 7.70 -24.13
CA PRO A 42 2.61 8.23 -22.94
C PRO A 42 1.69 8.36 -21.71
N ALA A 43 2.24 8.07 -20.53
CA ALA A 43 1.54 8.17 -19.25
C ALA A 43 2.09 9.31 -18.42
N THR A 44 1.21 10.12 -17.80
CA THR A 44 1.60 11.31 -17.04
C THR A 44 1.02 11.26 -15.63
N VAL A 45 1.88 11.55 -14.64
CA VAL A 45 1.50 11.77 -13.24
C VAL A 45 2.21 13.04 -12.75
N GLY A 46 1.45 14.03 -12.34
CA GLY A 46 2.01 15.33 -11.96
C GLY A 46 2.82 15.96 -13.10
N LYS A 47 4.12 16.12 -12.90
CA LYS A 47 5.05 16.66 -13.90
C LYS A 47 5.84 15.57 -14.65
N LEU A 48 5.71 14.32 -14.25
CA LEU A 48 6.43 13.21 -14.84
C LEU A 48 5.61 12.60 -15.97
N THR A 49 6.21 12.54 -17.16
CA THR A 49 5.66 11.82 -18.32
C THR A 49 6.63 10.72 -18.72
N LEU A 50 6.12 9.50 -18.88
CA LEU A 50 6.84 8.36 -19.43
C LEU A 50 6.26 8.05 -20.81
N ASP A 51 7.11 8.06 -21.86
CA ASP A 51 6.70 7.78 -23.23
C ASP A 51 6.38 6.29 -23.45
N LYS A 52 6.94 5.43 -22.61
CA LYS A 52 6.74 3.97 -22.65
C LYS A 52 6.67 3.40 -21.25
N ARG A 53 6.10 2.21 -21.15
CA ARG A 53 6.05 1.44 -19.91
C ARG A 53 7.47 1.15 -19.40
N PRO A 54 7.78 1.47 -18.14
CA PRO A 54 9.09 1.15 -17.56
C PRO A 54 9.24 -0.37 -17.40
N GLU A 55 10.40 -0.90 -17.74
CA GLU A 55 10.74 -2.32 -17.58
C GLU A 55 11.70 -2.55 -16.41
N LYS A 56 12.39 -1.49 -15.97
CA LYS A 56 13.38 -1.53 -14.89
C LYS A 56 13.10 -0.42 -13.88
N ILE A 57 12.41 -0.79 -12.82
CA ILE A 57 12.08 0.11 -11.73
C ILE A 57 13.02 -0.13 -10.56
N VAL A 58 13.63 0.93 -10.04
CA VAL A 58 14.31 0.93 -8.76
C VAL A 58 13.41 1.62 -7.74
N SER A 59 13.08 0.92 -6.64
CA SER A 59 12.27 1.46 -5.55
C SER A 59 13.13 1.68 -4.31
N LEU A 60 13.23 2.93 -3.87
CA LEU A 60 13.98 3.32 -2.66
C LEU A 60 13.01 3.66 -1.50
N SER A 61 11.92 2.91 -1.41
CA SER A 61 10.92 3.05 -0.34
C SER A 61 10.20 1.73 -0.13
N PRO A 62 10.22 1.18 1.10
CA PRO A 62 9.51 -0.04 1.41
C PRO A 62 8.01 0.02 1.08
N THR A 63 7.35 1.14 1.37
CA THR A 63 5.93 1.34 1.05
C THR A 63 5.68 1.31 -0.45
N SER A 64 6.52 2.02 -1.23
CA SER A 64 6.38 2.02 -2.70
C SER A 64 6.67 0.65 -3.30
N THR A 65 7.63 -0.10 -2.73
CA THR A 65 7.90 -1.48 -3.12
C THR A 65 6.65 -2.34 -2.93
N GLU A 66 6.03 -2.29 -1.76
CA GLU A 66 4.77 -3.02 -1.50
C GLU A 66 3.65 -2.63 -2.46
N MET A 67 3.49 -1.33 -2.72
CA MET A 67 2.49 -0.83 -3.67
C MET A 67 2.73 -1.37 -5.08
N LEU A 68 3.97 -1.33 -5.58
CA LEU A 68 4.34 -1.84 -6.92
C LEU A 68 4.03 -3.33 -7.06
N PHE A 69 4.34 -4.12 -6.06
CA PHE A 69 4.01 -5.55 -6.08
C PHE A 69 2.50 -5.80 -5.98
N ALA A 70 1.80 -5.07 -5.13
CA ALA A 70 0.35 -5.21 -4.94
C ALA A 70 -0.45 -4.92 -6.22
N ILE A 71 -0.01 -3.96 -7.03
CA ILE A 71 -0.64 -3.62 -8.31
C ILE A 71 -0.18 -4.49 -9.49
N GLY A 72 0.67 -5.52 -9.25
CA GLY A 72 1.16 -6.43 -10.29
C GLY A 72 2.37 -5.93 -11.07
N ALA A 73 2.99 -4.80 -10.70
CA ALA A 73 4.20 -4.26 -11.33
C ALA A 73 5.49 -4.93 -10.84
N GLY A 74 5.41 -5.93 -9.98
CA GLY A 74 6.58 -6.58 -9.34
C GLY A 74 7.64 -7.08 -10.31
N LYS A 75 7.24 -7.58 -11.50
CA LYS A 75 8.18 -8.03 -12.54
C LYS A 75 9.03 -6.90 -13.15
N GLN A 76 8.60 -5.65 -13.01
CA GLN A 76 9.32 -4.46 -13.46
C GLN A 76 10.32 -3.98 -12.40
N VAL A 77 10.16 -4.40 -11.14
CA VAL A 77 11.05 -3.99 -10.04
C VAL A 77 12.33 -4.82 -10.11
N THR A 78 13.45 -4.15 -10.41
CA THR A 78 14.76 -4.80 -10.58
C THR A 78 15.71 -4.59 -9.42
N ALA A 79 15.46 -3.56 -8.59
CA ALA A 79 16.20 -3.31 -7.37
C ALA A 79 15.33 -2.54 -6.36
N VAL A 80 15.59 -2.76 -5.07
CA VAL A 80 14.91 -2.08 -3.98
C VAL A 80 15.92 -1.62 -2.92
N ASP A 81 15.51 -0.79 -1.98
CA ASP A 81 16.37 -0.43 -0.85
C ASP A 81 16.51 -1.59 0.16
N ASP A 82 17.43 -1.43 1.10
CA ASP A 82 17.80 -2.42 2.14
C ASP A 82 16.69 -2.66 3.17
N GLN A 83 15.69 -1.76 3.24
CA GLN A 83 14.53 -1.86 4.14
C GLN A 83 13.29 -2.46 3.45
N SER A 84 13.32 -2.62 2.14
CA SER A 84 12.23 -3.23 1.35
C SER A 84 12.25 -4.75 1.51
N ASN A 85 11.64 -5.25 2.57
CA ASN A 85 11.64 -6.67 2.96
C ASN A 85 10.34 -7.42 2.61
N TYR A 86 9.37 -6.74 1.99
CA TYR A 86 8.09 -7.30 1.59
C TYR A 86 7.68 -6.80 0.19
N PRO A 87 7.10 -7.68 -0.65
CA PRO A 87 6.88 -9.11 -0.41
C PRO A 87 8.20 -9.92 -0.49
N PRO A 88 8.20 -11.21 -0.08
CA PRO A 88 9.43 -12.02 -0.05
C PRO A 88 10.15 -12.15 -1.39
N GLU A 89 9.42 -12.06 -2.50
CA GLU A 89 9.94 -12.10 -3.87
C GLU A 89 10.58 -10.78 -4.35
N ALA A 90 10.48 -9.70 -3.57
CA ALA A 90 11.17 -8.45 -3.90
C ALA A 90 12.69 -8.67 -3.96
N PRO A 91 13.38 -8.12 -4.98
CA PRO A 91 14.82 -8.31 -5.12
C PRO A 91 15.55 -7.69 -3.93
N ARG A 92 16.51 -8.44 -3.34
CA ARG A 92 17.31 -7.91 -2.24
C ARG A 92 18.52 -7.19 -2.81
N THR A 93 18.71 -5.93 -2.40
CA THR A 93 19.87 -5.13 -2.78
C THR A 93 20.42 -4.35 -1.58
N ASP A 94 21.59 -3.74 -1.77
CA ASP A 94 22.31 -2.95 -0.79
C ASP A 94 22.09 -1.44 -0.97
N LEU A 95 21.09 -1.06 -1.78
CA LEU A 95 20.72 0.35 -1.94
C LEU A 95 20.09 0.88 -0.66
N SER A 96 20.39 2.12 -0.30
CA SER A 96 19.79 2.75 0.87
C SER A 96 18.73 3.78 0.48
N GLY A 97 17.54 3.70 1.07
CA GLY A 97 16.52 4.74 0.99
C GLY A 97 16.85 5.96 1.87
N TYR A 98 17.59 5.76 2.97
CA TYR A 98 17.97 6.82 3.91
C TYR A 98 19.25 7.57 3.53
N GLN A 99 20.17 6.90 2.86
CA GLN A 99 21.42 7.48 2.36
C GLN A 99 21.61 7.12 0.88
N PRO A 100 20.68 7.58 0.01
CA PRO A 100 20.69 7.20 -1.38
C PRO A 100 21.92 7.74 -2.09
N ASN A 101 22.48 6.91 -3.00
CA ASN A 101 23.62 7.25 -3.85
C ASN A 101 23.19 7.16 -5.32
N ALA A 102 23.28 8.30 -6.03
CA ALA A 102 22.80 8.39 -7.41
C ALA A 102 23.58 7.51 -8.38
N GLU A 103 24.90 7.32 -8.19
CA GLU A 103 25.73 6.46 -9.04
C GLU A 103 25.37 4.99 -8.85
N ALA A 104 25.16 4.55 -7.61
CA ALA A 104 24.74 3.18 -7.29
C ALA A 104 23.36 2.89 -7.88
N VAL A 105 22.43 3.84 -7.84
CA VAL A 105 21.09 3.72 -8.45
C VAL A 105 21.22 3.71 -9.98
N ALA A 106 21.96 4.64 -10.58
CA ALA A 106 22.14 4.75 -12.02
C ALA A 106 22.83 3.51 -12.63
N SER A 107 23.72 2.86 -11.89
CA SER A 107 24.39 1.62 -12.34
C SER A 107 23.42 0.46 -12.59
N ARG A 108 22.21 0.52 -12.01
CA ARG A 108 21.14 -0.46 -12.26
C ARG A 108 20.39 -0.20 -13.58
N ASN A 109 20.71 0.89 -14.30
CA ASN A 109 20.08 1.30 -15.54
C ASN A 109 18.53 1.36 -15.45
N PRO A 110 17.96 2.09 -14.48
CA PRO A 110 16.51 2.15 -14.33
C PRO A 110 15.83 3.00 -15.39
N ASP A 111 14.62 2.59 -15.77
CA ASP A 111 13.69 3.38 -16.58
C ASP A 111 12.82 4.31 -15.72
N LEU A 112 12.70 3.99 -14.43
CA LEU A 112 11.98 4.75 -13.42
C LEU A 112 12.61 4.49 -12.04
N VAL A 113 12.78 5.55 -11.26
CA VAL A 113 13.13 5.45 -9.85
C VAL A 113 11.96 5.97 -9.01
N VAL A 114 11.55 5.21 -7.99
CA VAL A 114 10.52 5.62 -7.04
C VAL A 114 11.17 5.88 -5.69
N ILE A 115 10.93 7.06 -5.13
CA ILE A 115 11.47 7.51 -3.84
C ILE A 115 10.34 8.01 -2.93
N SER A 116 10.51 7.98 -1.61
CA SER A 116 9.60 8.69 -0.69
C SER A 116 10.03 10.14 -0.51
N ASP A 117 11.31 10.36 -0.24
CA ASP A 117 11.87 11.67 0.07
C ASP A 117 13.07 12.01 -0.81
N ASN A 118 13.26 13.31 -1.06
CA ASN A 118 14.39 13.79 -1.84
C ASN A 118 15.66 13.96 -0.96
N LEU A 119 15.98 12.92 -0.18
CA LEU A 119 17.16 12.90 0.69
C LEU A 119 18.44 13.06 -0.15
N ASN A 120 19.37 13.85 0.34
CA ASN A 120 20.63 14.17 -0.36
C ASN A 120 20.41 14.72 -1.78
N LYS A 121 19.21 15.26 -2.09
CA LYS A 121 18.84 15.74 -3.44
C LYS A 121 18.93 14.63 -4.49
N ILE A 122 18.59 13.40 -4.11
CA ILE A 122 18.67 12.23 -5.00
C ILE A 122 17.84 12.41 -6.28
N ALA A 123 16.66 13.01 -6.18
CA ALA A 123 15.81 13.28 -7.35
C ALA A 123 16.52 14.19 -8.34
N ASP A 124 17.13 15.29 -7.87
CA ASP A 124 17.83 16.25 -8.72
C ASP A 124 19.02 15.61 -9.44
N GLN A 125 19.78 14.77 -8.73
CA GLN A 125 20.92 14.07 -9.28
C GLN A 125 20.51 13.05 -10.36
N LEU A 126 19.46 12.27 -10.11
CA LEU A 126 18.95 11.29 -11.06
C LEU A 126 18.35 11.97 -12.31
N VAL A 127 17.60 13.06 -12.13
CA VAL A 127 17.06 13.85 -13.26
C VAL A 127 18.20 14.45 -14.11
N ALA A 128 19.29 14.91 -13.50
CA ALA A 128 20.49 15.38 -14.24
C ALA A 128 21.10 14.26 -15.10
N LEU A 129 20.99 13.01 -14.66
CA LEU A 129 21.39 11.81 -15.41
C LEU A 129 20.31 11.33 -16.40
N LYS A 130 19.22 12.11 -16.59
CA LYS A 130 18.05 11.79 -17.44
C LYS A 130 17.30 10.53 -17.01
N ILE A 131 17.35 10.19 -15.74
CA ILE A 131 16.60 9.09 -15.15
C ILE A 131 15.29 9.67 -14.59
N PRO A 132 14.13 9.16 -15.01
CA PRO A 132 12.84 9.58 -14.49
C PRO A 132 12.69 9.23 -13.01
N VAL A 133 12.16 10.17 -12.22
CA VAL A 133 11.94 9.97 -10.77
C VAL A 133 10.50 10.29 -10.43
N LEU A 134 9.83 9.36 -9.76
CA LEU A 134 8.55 9.58 -9.11
C LEU A 134 8.76 9.68 -7.60
N GLN A 135 8.37 10.82 -7.01
CA GLN A 135 8.36 10.97 -5.57
C GLN A 135 6.97 10.64 -5.02
N ILE A 136 6.90 9.70 -4.08
CA ILE A 136 5.71 9.26 -3.34
C ILE A 136 5.94 9.53 -1.85
N PRO A 137 5.61 10.74 -1.36
CA PRO A 137 5.84 11.11 0.03
C PRO A 137 4.95 10.30 0.98
N ALA A 138 5.27 10.34 2.28
CA ALA A 138 4.41 9.77 3.30
C ALA A 138 2.97 10.29 3.15
N ALA A 139 2.01 9.36 3.16
CA ALA A 139 0.60 9.72 3.10
C ALA A 139 0.16 10.34 4.42
N ALA A 140 -0.68 11.37 4.35
CA ALA A 140 -1.36 11.92 5.51
C ALA A 140 -2.72 11.25 5.75
N THR A 141 -3.33 10.75 4.68
CA THR A 141 -4.67 10.14 4.68
C THR A 141 -4.70 8.87 3.82
N LEU A 142 -5.74 8.05 3.99
CA LEU A 142 -5.99 6.91 3.10
C LEU A 142 -6.24 7.34 1.65
N ASP A 143 -6.83 8.51 1.42
CA ASP A 143 -7.03 9.04 0.07
C ASP A 143 -5.68 9.34 -0.62
N ASP A 144 -4.67 9.75 0.15
CA ASP A 144 -3.31 9.89 -0.38
C ASP A 144 -2.74 8.53 -0.81
N THR A 145 -2.92 7.49 0.03
CA THR A 145 -2.52 6.12 -0.32
C THR A 145 -3.21 5.62 -1.58
N TYR A 146 -4.52 5.84 -1.70
CA TYR A 146 -5.30 5.44 -2.88
C TYR A 146 -4.81 6.17 -4.15
N ARG A 147 -4.55 7.46 -4.06
CA ARG A 147 -3.99 8.24 -5.17
C ARG A 147 -2.61 7.72 -5.56
N GLN A 148 -1.72 7.46 -4.59
CA GLN A 148 -0.36 6.95 -4.83
C GLN A 148 -0.37 5.59 -5.53
N LEU A 149 -1.26 4.67 -5.13
CA LEU A 149 -1.47 3.39 -5.83
C LEU A 149 -1.91 3.61 -7.29
N THR A 150 -2.84 4.52 -7.50
CA THR A 150 -3.37 4.87 -8.82
C THR A 150 -2.30 5.52 -9.70
N ASP A 151 -1.46 6.39 -9.14
CA ASP A 151 -0.35 7.06 -9.82
C ASP A 151 0.71 6.04 -10.27
N LEU A 152 1.09 5.11 -9.36
CA LEU A 152 1.98 4.00 -9.71
C LEU A 152 1.38 3.11 -10.79
N GLY A 153 0.09 2.75 -10.67
CA GLY A 153 -0.61 1.98 -11.70
C GLY A 153 -0.60 2.64 -13.06
N THR A 154 -0.79 3.97 -13.11
CA THR A 154 -0.76 4.76 -14.32
C THR A 154 0.62 4.71 -14.98
N LEU A 155 1.70 4.98 -14.23
CA LEU A 155 3.07 5.03 -14.77
C LEU A 155 3.64 3.65 -15.09
N THR A 156 3.14 2.59 -14.46
CA THR A 156 3.63 1.23 -14.70
C THR A 156 2.79 0.42 -15.67
N GLY A 157 1.68 0.99 -16.17
CA GLY A 157 0.75 0.31 -17.06
C GLY A 157 -0.13 -0.73 -16.35
N HIS A 158 -0.37 -0.55 -15.04
CA HIS A 158 -1.19 -1.41 -14.18
C HIS A 158 -2.36 -0.65 -13.53
N ARG A 159 -2.96 0.29 -14.30
CA ARG A 159 -4.01 1.16 -13.75
C ARG A 159 -5.23 0.39 -13.26
N SER A 160 -5.69 -0.61 -14.00
CA SER A 160 -6.86 -1.40 -13.61
C SER A 160 -6.61 -2.24 -12.36
N GLU A 161 -5.40 -2.78 -12.22
CA GLU A 161 -4.99 -3.54 -11.04
C GLU A 161 -4.88 -2.62 -9.82
N ALA A 162 -4.35 -1.40 -10.01
CA ALA A 162 -4.30 -0.40 -8.94
C ALA A 162 -5.71 0.00 -8.48
N ASP A 163 -6.64 0.25 -9.41
CA ASP A 163 -8.02 0.57 -9.08
C ASP A 163 -8.70 -0.59 -8.32
N ALA A 164 -8.41 -1.84 -8.69
CA ALA A 164 -8.91 -3.02 -7.98
C ALA A 164 -8.34 -3.14 -6.56
N VAL A 165 -7.04 -2.87 -6.37
CA VAL A 165 -6.41 -2.84 -5.03
C VAL A 165 -7.04 -1.76 -4.16
N VAL A 166 -7.23 -0.55 -4.69
CA VAL A 166 -7.87 0.56 -3.98
C VAL A 166 -9.31 0.19 -3.58
N GLN A 167 -10.08 -0.39 -4.50
CA GLN A 167 -11.45 -0.80 -4.20
C GLN A 167 -11.48 -1.87 -3.10
N LYS A 168 -10.61 -2.88 -3.21
CA LYS A 168 -10.49 -3.92 -2.18
C LYS A 168 -10.14 -3.33 -0.81
N MET A 169 -9.19 -2.41 -0.73
CA MET A 169 -8.84 -1.74 0.53
C MET A 169 -10.05 -1.03 1.14
N LYS A 170 -10.83 -0.29 0.34
CA LYS A 170 -12.05 0.41 0.79
C LYS A 170 -13.12 -0.56 1.31
N ASP A 171 -13.32 -1.66 0.59
CA ASP A 171 -14.30 -2.69 0.96
C ASP A 171 -13.88 -3.40 2.27
N ASP A 172 -12.61 -3.76 2.40
CA ASP A 172 -12.07 -4.40 3.59
C ASP A 172 -12.15 -3.46 4.81
N ILE A 173 -11.78 -2.19 4.68
CA ILE A 173 -11.91 -1.18 5.75
C ILE A 173 -13.38 -1.04 6.16
N THR A 174 -14.30 -0.95 5.20
CA THR A 174 -15.72 -0.88 5.47
C THR A 174 -16.21 -2.12 6.21
N ALA A 175 -15.79 -3.31 5.77
CA ALA A 175 -16.15 -4.57 6.41
C ALA A 175 -15.64 -4.67 7.86
N LEU A 176 -14.41 -4.18 8.13
CA LEU A 176 -13.82 -4.18 9.46
C LEU A 176 -14.52 -3.20 10.42
N THR A 177 -15.03 -2.10 9.89
CA THR A 177 -15.53 -1.01 10.75
C THR A 177 -17.06 -0.94 10.89
N LYS A 178 -17.82 -1.63 10.02
CA LYS A 178 -19.29 -1.56 9.98
C LYS A 178 -19.99 -2.00 11.27
N ASP A 179 -19.42 -2.98 11.96
CA ASP A 179 -20.03 -3.60 13.14
C ASP A 179 -19.34 -3.19 14.45
N LEU A 180 -18.54 -2.11 14.42
CA LEU A 180 -17.93 -1.59 15.63
C LEU A 180 -18.99 -1.17 16.66
N PRO A 181 -18.79 -1.52 17.96
CA PRO A 181 -19.75 -1.17 18.99
C PRO A 181 -19.87 0.35 19.14
N LYS A 182 -21.11 0.82 19.22
CA LYS A 182 -21.39 2.22 19.55
C LYS A 182 -21.12 2.42 21.04
N ARG A 183 -20.06 3.15 21.37
CA ARG A 183 -19.65 3.43 22.74
C ARG A 183 -19.99 4.86 23.10
N THR A 184 -20.42 5.06 24.35
CA THR A 184 -20.63 6.41 24.91
C THR A 184 -19.29 7.12 25.10
N GLU A 185 -18.28 6.38 25.57
CA GLU A 185 -16.91 6.84 25.71
C GLU A 185 -16.00 5.99 24.82
N LYS A 186 -15.10 6.65 24.09
CA LYS A 186 -14.14 5.97 23.23
C LYS A 186 -13.01 5.43 24.09
N PRO A 187 -12.60 4.16 23.90
CA PRO A 187 -11.40 3.67 24.55
C PRO A 187 -10.18 4.47 24.11
N THR A 188 -9.29 4.72 25.06
CA THR A 188 -8.07 5.50 24.83
C THR A 188 -6.89 4.60 24.50
N TYR A 189 -5.94 5.13 23.71
CA TYR A 189 -4.75 4.39 23.36
C TYR A 189 -3.47 5.23 23.44
N TYR A 190 -2.37 4.53 23.71
CA TYR A 190 -1.00 4.98 23.51
C TYR A 190 -0.35 4.12 22.43
N HIS A 191 0.25 4.77 21.41
CA HIS A 191 1.01 4.10 20.36
C HIS A 191 2.49 4.38 20.56
N GLU A 192 3.29 3.36 20.82
CA GLU A 192 4.72 3.49 21.06
C GLU A 192 5.51 3.29 19.78
N LEU A 193 6.35 4.28 19.46
CA LEU A 193 7.25 4.27 18.30
C LEU A 193 8.69 3.88 18.68
N GLY A 194 9.01 3.90 19.96
CA GLY A 194 10.33 3.56 20.47
C GLY A 194 10.42 3.69 21.99
N PRO A 195 11.43 3.07 22.60
CA PRO A 195 11.59 3.04 24.06
C PRO A 195 11.80 4.43 24.69
N GLU A 196 12.12 5.44 23.86
CA GLU A 196 12.19 6.85 24.28
C GLU A 196 10.82 7.50 24.44
N LEU A 197 9.73 6.73 24.25
CA LEU A 197 8.33 7.15 24.39
C LEU A 197 7.85 8.17 23.35
N TYR A 198 8.45 8.14 22.16
CA TYR A 198 7.83 8.83 21.02
C TYR A 198 6.52 8.13 20.63
N THR A 199 5.57 8.93 20.19
CA THR A 199 4.24 8.47 19.81
C THR A 199 3.72 9.21 18.58
N ALA A 200 2.54 8.81 18.10
CA ALA A 200 1.83 9.45 17.01
C ALA A 200 0.48 9.98 17.51
N THR A 201 0.15 11.24 17.19
CA THR A 201 -1.15 11.85 17.50
C THR A 201 -2.24 11.43 16.49
N SER A 202 -3.49 11.76 16.79
CA SER A 202 -4.64 11.56 15.89
C SER A 202 -4.51 12.30 14.54
N LYS A 203 -3.64 13.31 14.45
CA LYS A 203 -3.40 14.10 13.23
C LYS A 203 -2.45 13.42 12.24
N THR A 204 -1.81 12.31 12.62
CA THR A 204 -0.92 11.53 11.75
C THR A 204 -1.69 10.52 10.93
N PHE A 205 -1.06 9.95 9.88
CA PHE A 205 -1.63 8.82 9.15
C PHE A 205 -1.97 7.65 10.07
N ILE A 206 -1.04 7.29 10.98
CA ILE A 206 -1.24 6.24 12.00
C ILE A 206 -2.47 6.57 12.84
N GLY A 207 -2.60 7.80 13.33
CA GLY A 207 -3.75 8.24 14.12
C GLY A 207 -5.07 8.13 13.38
N THR A 208 -5.10 8.36 12.05
CA THR A 208 -6.33 8.18 11.27
C THR A 208 -6.80 6.73 11.25
N ILE A 209 -5.89 5.75 11.30
CA ILE A 209 -6.25 4.33 11.34
C ILE A 209 -6.89 3.95 12.67
N TYR A 210 -6.36 4.46 13.79
CA TYR A 210 -6.98 4.27 15.11
C TYR A 210 -8.35 4.92 15.21
N ALA A 211 -8.53 6.10 14.59
CA ALA A 211 -9.82 6.78 14.55
C ALA A 211 -10.91 5.96 13.83
N LEU A 212 -10.54 5.19 12.77
CA LEU A 212 -11.44 4.25 12.10
C LEU A 212 -11.92 3.13 13.03
N ALA A 213 -11.08 2.71 13.97
CA ALA A 213 -11.44 1.71 15.00
C ALA A 213 -12.19 2.32 16.21
N GLY A 214 -12.47 3.62 16.18
CA GLY A 214 -13.22 4.31 17.23
C GLY A 214 -12.43 4.59 18.50
N LEU A 215 -11.10 4.67 18.42
CA LEU A 215 -10.21 4.94 19.55
C LEU A 215 -9.88 6.44 19.69
N GLU A 216 -9.54 6.87 20.89
CA GLU A 216 -9.10 8.22 21.22
C GLU A 216 -7.64 8.24 21.66
N ASN A 217 -6.89 9.20 21.13
CA ASN A 217 -5.44 9.29 21.33
C ASN A 217 -5.08 10.08 22.60
N ILE A 218 -4.26 9.51 23.49
CA ILE A 218 -3.83 10.22 24.70
C ILE A 218 -2.77 11.31 24.44
N ALA A 219 -2.13 11.30 23.28
CA ALA A 219 -1.00 12.18 22.96
C ALA A 219 -1.43 13.52 22.34
N ASP A 220 -2.70 13.69 21.95
CA ASP A 220 -3.15 14.87 21.20
C ASP A 220 -2.89 16.18 21.93
N ALA A 221 -3.07 16.21 23.26
CA ALA A 221 -2.81 17.39 24.08
C ALA A 221 -1.31 17.76 24.12
N SER A 222 -0.40 16.79 23.90
CA SER A 222 1.06 17.00 23.95
C SER A 222 1.62 17.61 22.66
N ASP A 223 0.83 17.65 21.59
CA ASP A 223 1.18 18.31 20.32
C ASP A 223 0.01 19.15 19.77
N ALA A 224 -0.73 19.81 20.67
CA ALA A 224 -1.87 20.63 20.29
C ALA A 224 -1.50 21.76 19.33
N ASP A 225 -0.31 22.34 19.50
CA ASP A 225 0.25 23.40 18.67
C ASP A 225 0.96 22.92 17.40
N GLY A 226 1.09 21.59 17.23
CA GLY A 226 1.67 20.95 16.03
C GLY A 226 3.19 21.11 15.90
N LYS A 227 3.90 21.55 16.94
CA LYS A 227 5.36 21.78 16.86
C LYS A 227 6.17 20.51 16.64
N ASN A 228 5.63 19.35 17.06
CA ASN A 228 6.26 18.05 16.88
C ASN A 228 5.79 17.32 15.61
N GLY A 229 5.04 18.02 14.76
CA GLY A 229 4.55 17.45 13.51
C GLY A 229 3.64 16.22 13.66
N GLY A 230 3.00 16.09 14.83
CA GLY A 230 2.17 14.92 15.16
C GLY A 230 2.92 13.80 15.87
N TYR A 231 4.22 13.95 16.14
CA TYR A 231 5.06 12.89 16.74
C TYR A 231 5.77 13.36 18.02
N PRO A 232 5.02 13.70 19.09
CA PRO A 232 5.62 14.14 20.33
C PRO A 232 6.30 13.01 21.10
N GLN A 233 7.29 13.36 21.91
CA GLN A 233 7.84 12.51 22.95
C GLN A 233 7.06 12.75 24.24
N LEU A 234 6.51 11.69 24.82
CA LEU A 234 5.81 11.76 26.10
C LEU A 234 6.74 11.42 27.26
N SER A 235 6.44 11.96 28.45
CA SER A 235 7.02 11.46 29.68
C SER A 235 6.21 10.26 30.23
N GLN A 236 6.86 9.40 31.02
CA GLN A 236 6.15 8.30 31.71
C GLN A 236 4.99 8.82 32.56
N GLU A 237 5.16 9.96 33.23
CA GLU A 237 4.13 10.57 34.07
C GLU A 237 2.87 10.94 33.26
N VAL A 238 3.05 11.48 32.04
CA VAL A 238 1.94 11.82 31.15
C VAL A 238 1.18 10.57 30.76
N ILE A 239 1.86 9.48 30.39
CA ILE A 239 1.23 8.22 29.99
C ILE A 239 0.49 7.59 31.17
N VAL A 240 1.13 7.51 32.34
CA VAL A 240 0.52 6.95 33.56
C VAL A 240 -0.70 7.76 34.00
N LYS A 241 -0.64 9.10 33.93
CA LYS A 241 -1.76 9.98 34.28
C LYS A 241 -2.91 9.85 33.29
N ALA A 242 -2.61 9.72 32.00
CA ALA A 242 -3.62 9.53 30.95
C ALA A 242 -4.31 8.17 31.07
N ASN A 243 -3.63 7.18 31.65
CA ASN A 243 -4.17 5.86 31.97
C ASN A 243 -4.85 5.16 30.76
N PRO A 244 -4.16 4.97 29.63
CA PRO A 244 -4.76 4.43 28.42
C PRO A 244 -5.35 3.03 28.61
N ASP A 245 -6.43 2.76 27.86
CA ASP A 245 -7.05 1.43 27.80
C ASP A 245 -6.23 0.45 26.97
N PHE A 246 -5.47 0.95 25.99
CA PHE A 246 -4.60 0.16 25.14
C PHE A 246 -3.20 0.75 25.06
N VAL A 247 -2.21 -0.14 24.97
CA VAL A 247 -0.83 0.18 24.54
C VAL A 247 -0.55 -0.63 23.29
N PHE A 248 -0.21 0.05 22.19
CA PHE A 248 0.20 -0.57 20.94
C PHE A 248 1.69 -0.32 20.75
N LEU A 249 2.46 -1.39 20.53
CA LEU A 249 3.91 -1.35 20.36
C LEU A 249 4.25 -1.54 18.88
N SER A 250 4.88 -0.57 18.25
CA SER A 250 5.40 -0.65 16.87
C SER A 250 6.93 -0.69 16.83
N ASP A 251 7.54 -1.10 17.93
CA ASP A 251 8.98 -1.15 18.16
C ASP A 251 9.44 -2.54 18.66
N THR A 252 8.69 -3.56 18.26
CA THR A 252 8.92 -4.95 18.68
C THR A 252 10.15 -5.56 18.00
N LYS A 253 10.38 -5.24 16.70
CA LYS A 253 11.50 -5.76 15.91
C LYS A 253 12.78 -4.96 16.14
N CYS A 254 12.69 -3.62 16.00
CA CYS A 254 13.84 -2.74 16.15
C CYS A 254 14.40 -2.78 17.57
N CYS A 255 13.54 -2.70 18.55
CA CYS A 255 13.91 -2.30 19.91
C CYS A 255 13.55 -3.36 20.95
N LYS A 256 13.01 -4.52 20.53
CA LYS A 256 12.66 -5.67 21.36
C LYS A 256 11.64 -5.36 22.45
N GLN A 257 10.78 -4.36 22.22
CA GLN A 257 9.68 -4.10 23.12
C GLN A 257 8.63 -5.20 23.05
N SER A 258 8.02 -5.49 24.17
CA SER A 258 7.00 -6.54 24.31
C SER A 258 6.04 -6.20 25.44
N ALA A 259 4.96 -6.96 25.56
CA ALA A 259 4.04 -6.83 26.68
C ALA A 259 4.77 -7.00 28.03
N ASP A 260 5.76 -7.89 28.12
CA ASP A 260 6.50 -8.13 29.35
C ASP A 260 7.44 -6.96 29.69
N THR A 261 8.12 -6.37 28.70
CA THR A 261 8.96 -5.18 28.94
C THR A 261 8.13 -3.99 29.41
N VAL A 262 6.93 -3.80 28.85
CA VAL A 262 6.00 -2.74 29.29
C VAL A 262 5.49 -3.00 30.72
N LYS A 263 5.08 -4.21 31.04
CA LYS A 263 4.65 -4.57 32.41
C LYS A 263 5.75 -4.37 33.48
N ALA A 264 7.01 -4.53 33.10
CA ALA A 264 8.16 -4.35 33.97
C ALA A 264 8.53 -2.87 34.22
N ARG A 265 7.96 -1.92 33.47
CA ARG A 265 8.24 -0.48 33.63
C ARG A 265 7.76 0.02 35.00
N SER A 266 8.59 0.80 35.66
CA SER A 266 8.24 1.40 36.96
C SER A 266 7.03 2.30 36.83
N GLY A 267 6.03 2.12 37.71
CA GLY A 267 4.80 2.91 37.72
C GLY A 267 3.71 2.50 36.73
N TRP A 268 4.00 1.58 35.79
CA TRP A 268 3.03 1.20 34.76
C TRP A 268 2.03 0.12 35.20
N SER A 269 2.29 -0.59 36.29
CA SER A 269 1.38 -1.61 36.83
C SER A 269 -0.02 -1.10 37.17
N GLY A 270 -0.16 0.23 37.35
CA GLY A 270 -1.44 0.91 37.59
C GLY A 270 -2.27 1.19 36.36
N ILE A 271 -1.66 1.19 35.15
CA ILE A 271 -2.31 1.55 33.88
C ILE A 271 -3.36 0.50 33.51
N THR A 272 -4.53 0.95 33.04
CA THR A 272 -5.65 0.10 32.61
C THR A 272 -5.23 -0.93 31.58
N ALA A 273 -4.48 -0.53 30.55
CA ALA A 273 -3.95 -1.44 29.53
C ALA A 273 -3.08 -2.56 30.12
N VAL A 274 -2.26 -2.26 31.13
CA VAL A 274 -1.39 -3.24 31.78
C VAL A 274 -2.20 -4.23 32.63
N LYS A 275 -3.13 -3.71 33.45
CA LYS A 275 -4.00 -4.54 34.28
C LYS A 275 -4.86 -5.51 33.47
N ASN A 276 -5.36 -5.05 32.35
CA ASN A 276 -6.30 -5.81 31.51
C ASN A 276 -5.59 -6.63 30.41
N ASN A 277 -4.25 -6.67 30.38
CA ASN A 277 -3.46 -7.31 29.33
C ASN A 277 -3.82 -6.80 27.92
N GLN A 278 -4.06 -5.50 27.79
CA GLN A 278 -4.38 -4.81 26.55
C GLN A 278 -3.13 -4.13 25.94
N ILE A 279 -2.00 -4.82 26.02
CA ILE A 279 -0.75 -4.45 25.36
C ILE A 279 -0.70 -5.27 24.08
N VAL A 280 -0.67 -4.58 22.94
CA VAL A 280 -0.75 -5.17 21.61
C VAL A 280 0.57 -4.96 20.88
N GLU A 281 1.25 -6.06 20.60
CA GLU A 281 2.48 -6.05 19.81
C GLU A 281 2.10 -5.99 18.33
N LEU A 282 2.56 -4.97 17.62
CA LEU A 282 2.35 -4.78 16.18
C LEU A 282 3.57 -5.30 15.41
N ASP A 283 3.36 -5.60 14.13
CA ASP A 283 4.46 -5.73 13.19
C ASP A 283 4.97 -4.33 12.84
N ASP A 284 6.21 -4.01 13.19
CA ASP A 284 6.83 -2.69 12.98
C ASP A 284 6.72 -2.24 11.51
N ASP A 285 6.92 -3.17 10.57
CA ASP A 285 6.85 -2.87 9.13
C ASP A 285 5.44 -2.48 8.71
N ILE A 286 4.41 -3.17 9.22
CA ILE A 286 3.01 -2.88 8.89
C ILE A 286 2.58 -1.56 9.57
N ALA A 287 3.01 -1.35 10.81
CA ALA A 287 2.64 -0.17 11.59
C ALA A 287 3.28 1.14 11.08
N SER A 288 4.40 1.05 10.34
CA SER A 288 5.17 2.20 9.85
C SER A 288 4.96 2.51 8.36
N ARG A 289 4.16 1.71 7.64
CA ARG A 289 3.97 1.84 6.18
C ARG A 289 2.53 2.18 5.83
N TRP A 290 2.36 3.11 4.90
CA TRP A 290 1.03 3.57 4.41
C TRP A 290 0.57 2.86 3.13
N GLY A 291 1.06 1.64 2.89
CA GLY A 291 0.72 0.80 1.74
C GLY A 291 -0.56 -0.04 1.95
N PRO A 292 -0.83 -0.99 1.04
CA PRO A 292 -2.05 -1.81 1.09
C PRO A 292 -2.21 -2.61 2.40
N ARG A 293 -1.11 -2.95 3.09
CA ARG A 293 -1.15 -3.68 4.37
C ARG A 293 -1.65 -2.85 5.56
N VAL A 294 -1.96 -1.57 5.36
CA VAL A 294 -2.63 -0.76 6.41
C VAL A 294 -3.96 -1.38 6.83
N VAL A 295 -4.60 -2.15 5.96
CA VAL A 295 -5.82 -2.92 6.28
C VAL A 295 -5.53 -3.98 7.36
N ASP A 296 -4.35 -4.61 7.32
CA ASP A 296 -3.93 -5.58 8.33
C ASP A 296 -3.69 -4.89 9.68
N LEU A 297 -3.09 -3.68 9.67
CA LEU A 297 -2.96 -2.86 10.88
C LEU A 297 -4.33 -2.55 11.49
N LEU A 298 -5.27 -2.05 10.67
CA LEU A 298 -6.63 -1.77 11.13
C LEU A 298 -7.29 -3.02 11.70
N LYS A 299 -7.13 -4.18 11.05
CA LYS A 299 -7.67 -5.44 11.55
C LYS A 299 -7.15 -5.79 12.94
N VAL A 300 -5.84 -5.69 13.17
CA VAL A 300 -5.25 -5.95 14.51
C VAL A 300 -5.83 -5.00 15.56
N ILE A 301 -5.99 -3.72 15.23
CA ILE A 301 -6.56 -2.72 16.15
C ILE A 301 -8.03 -3.05 16.45
N VAL A 302 -8.84 -3.35 15.43
CA VAL A 302 -10.25 -3.71 15.60
C VAL A 302 -10.40 -4.99 16.43
N ASP A 303 -9.61 -6.03 16.13
CA ASP A 303 -9.63 -7.30 16.88
C ASP A 303 -9.26 -7.11 18.38
N ALA A 304 -8.35 -6.16 18.66
CA ALA A 304 -8.00 -5.80 20.03
C ALA A 304 -9.17 -5.09 20.73
N THR A 305 -9.79 -4.12 20.06
CA THR A 305 -10.88 -3.33 20.63
C THR A 305 -12.16 -4.12 20.85
N ALA A 306 -12.41 -5.15 20.03
CA ALA A 306 -13.57 -6.03 20.18
C ALA A 306 -13.57 -6.81 21.52
N LYS A 307 -12.42 -6.93 22.18
CA LYS A 307 -12.29 -7.63 23.46
C LYS A 307 -12.72 -6.77 24.66
N VAL A 308 -12.94 -5.47 24.46
CA VAL A 308 -13.39 -4.55 25.52
C VAL A 308 -14.91 -4.42 25.46
N PRO A 309 -15.63 -4.58 26.56
CA PRO A 309 -17.08 -4.36 26.62
C PRO A 309 -17.46 -2.97 26.09
N ALA A 310 -18.67 -2.89 25.49
CA ALA A 310 -19.23 -1.63 25.00
C ALA A 310 -19.68 -0.74 26.16
#